data_db4d31684b0b8bb0b4bc8072b67f750c
#
_entry.id   db4d31684b0b8bb0b4bc8072b67f750c
#
_cell.length_a   1.000
_cell.length_b   1.000
_cell.length_c   1.000
_cell.angle_alpha   90.00
_cell.angle_beta   90.00
_cell.angle_gamma   90.00
#
_symmetry.space_group_name_H-M   'P 1'
#
loop_
_entity.id
_entity.type
_entity.pdbx_description
1 polymer ?
#
loop_
_entity_poly.entity_id
_entity_poly.type
_entity_poly.pdbx_seq_one_letter_code
_entity_poly.pdbx_strand_id
1 'polypeptide(L)'
;MRVIIGSHEADVDGIYSASVALMKYPDADVSFYNYGVDNFTKMYEYLKYESKKTRNGLVIISDLGVNDEVIDLTKDSIEYLIKNRWSVIWVDHHPWPRKALTSIRKMANLVYDSSGNKCATELMYKKFMYKNKIAEQLGLTAHSSDFMTNIKNYDSRVSELIHSYRNNSDAKEKLTNLVLKSSSGILWDADMQRDYTKFIKISEIQKRASLKTLAIKKIRLFNVAFVFTYPYVQTSLFAQELFSNFKIDLAMLFNRKRKVSIRRNTDKISCSKIASYLIEGGGHEYASGGRLKNDARNFKACVAEMQQAVIKALE
;
A
#
# COMPACT_ATOMS: atom_id res chain seq x y z
N MET A 1 -4.18 -29.02 6.50
CA MET A 1 -5.00 -27.79 6.71
C MET A 1 -4.65 -26.83 5.59
N ARG A 2 -5.63 -26.35 4.84
CA ARG A 2 -5.39 -25.34 3.77
C ARG A 2 -5.08 -23.99 4.40
N VAL A 3 -4.08 -23.30 3.88
CA VAL A 3 -3.72 -21.95 4.31
C VAL A 3 -3.77 -21.00 3.12
N ILE A 4 -4.40 -19.85 3.30
CA ILE A 4 -4.47 -18.78 2.31
C ILE A 4 -3.92 -17.51 2.93
N ILE A 5 -3.02 -16.85 2.20
CA ILE A 5 -2.43 -15.56 2.56
C ILE A 5 -3.01 -14.52 1.61
N GLY A 6 -3.73 -13.55 2.17
CA GLY A 6 -4.20 -12.35 1.47
C GLY A 6 -3.41 -11.14 1.93
N SER A 7 -2.75 -10.43 1.02
CA SER A 7 -1.89 -9.30 1.39
C SER A 7 -2.05 -8.11 0.44
N HIS A 8 -1.60 -6.95 0.90
CA HIS A 8 -1.57 -5.74 0.07
C HIS A 8 -0.57 -5.88 -1.09
N GLU A 9 -0.96 -5.44 -2.27
CA GLU A 9 -0.14 -5.59 -3.48
C GLU A 9 0.77 -4.40 -3.79
N ALA A 10 0.61 -3.28 -3.06
CA ALA A 10 1.06 -2.00 -3.56
C ALA A 10 2.49 -1.62 -3.17
N ASP A 11 3.02 -2.21 -2.11
CA ASP A 11 4.26 -1.79 -1.49
C ASP A 11 5.07 -2.93 -0.88
N VAL A 12 6.19 -2.57 -0.28
CA VAL A 12 7.14 -3.52 0.30
C VAL A 12 6.53 -4.19 1.52
N ASP A 13 5.73 -3.48 2.31
CA ASP A 13 5.17 -4.03 3.55
C ASP A 13 4.17 -5.15 3.25
N GLY A 14 3.25 -4.96 2.31
CA GLY A 14 2.32 -6.01 1.91
C GLY A 14 3.04 -7.24 1.33
N ILE A 15 4.03 -7.04 0.45
CA ILE A 15 4.76 -8.15 -0.18
C ILE A 15 5.60 -8.92 0.85
N TYR A 16 6.30 -8.21 1.73
CA TYR A 16 7.18 -8.85 2.72
C TYR A 16 6.41 -9.45 3.90
N SER A 17 5.26 -8.89 4.27
CA SER A 17 4.38 -9.54 5.25
C SER A 17 3.85 -10.88 4.72
N ALA A 18 3.48 -10.96 3.43
CA ALA A 18 3.14 -12.22 2.78
C ALA A 18 4.32 -13.19 2.76
N SER A 19 5.56 -12.70 2.52
CA SER A 19 6.76 -13.53 2.53
C SER A 19 7.02 -14.14 3.90
N VAL A 20 6.88 -13.38 4.98
CA VAL A 20 7.03 -13.87 6.35
C VAL A 20 5.94 -14.90 6.69
N ALA A 21 4.71 -14.70 6.24
CA ALA A 21 3.64 -15.69 6.41
C ALA A 21 3.96 -16.98 5.66
N LEU A 22 4.48 -16.88 4.43
CA LEU A 22 4.85 -18.04 3.61
C LEU A 22 6.04 -18.82 4.20
N MET A 23 7.00 -18.15 4.86
CA MET A 23 8.07 -18.85 5.62
C MET A 23 7.48 -19.76 6.70
N LYS A 24 6.38 -19.38 7.34
CA LYS A 24 5.71 -20.17 8.36
C LYS A 24 4.82 -21.27 7.76
N TYR A 25 4.21 -20.99 6.61
CA TYR A 25 3.27 -21.87 5.92
C TYR A 25 3.68 -22.01 4.44
N PRO A 26 4.70 -22.85 4.15
CA PRO A 26 5.32 -22.92 2.81
C PRO A 26 4.36 -23.35 1.69
N ASP A 27 3.34 -24.11 2.04
CA ASP A 27 2.32 -24.63 1.08
C ASP A 27 1.09 -23.71 0.98
N ALA A 28 1.16 -22.48 1.50
CA ALA A 28 0.04 -21.55 1.46
C ALA A 28 -0.16 -20.96 0.06
N ASP A 29 -1.41 -20.76 -0.32
CA ASP A 29 -1.75 -19.96 -1.50
C ASP A 29 -1.63 -18.46 -1.18
N VAL A 30 -0.91 -17.73 -2.01
CA VAL A 30 -0.74 -16.28 -1.87
C VAL A 30 -1.64 -15.55 -2.86
N SER A 31 -2.35 -14.53 -2.38
CA SER A 31 -3.20 -13.66 -3.16
C SER A 31 -3.00 -12.20 -2.75
N PHE A 32 -3.16 -11.30 -3.71
CA PHE A 32 -2.91 -9.87 -3.49
C PHE A 32 -4.17 -9.05 -3.71
N TYR A 33 -4.34 -8.05 -2.87
CA TYR A 33 -5.50 -7.18 -2.87
C TYR A 33 -5.10 -5.73 -2.65
N ASN A 34 -6.05 -4.82 -2.92
CA ASN A 34 -5.90 -3.40 -2.65
C ASN A 34 -7.09 -2.92 -1.81
N TYR A 35 -7.07 -1.66 -1.42
CA TYR A 35 -8.18 -1.03 -0.69
C TYR A 35 -9.41 -0.85 -1.58
N GLY A 36 -10.55 -0.58 -0.92
CA GLY A 36 -11.84 -0.30 -1.51
C GLY A 36 -12.77 -1.50 -1.59
N VAL A 37 -14.08 -1.22 -1.64
CA VAL A 37 -15.15 -2.21 -1.55
C VAL A 37 -15.00 -3.33 -2.60
N ASP A 38 -14.69 -2.98 -3.85
CA ASP A 38 -14.55 -3.96 -4.94
C ASP A 38 -13.43 -4.97 -4.68
N ASN A 39 -12.29 -4.53 -4.12
CA ASN A 39 -11.17 -5.42 -3.83
C ASN A 39 -11.46 -6.32 -2.63
N PHE A 40 -12.08 -5.77 -1.59
CA PHE A 40 -12.51 -6.56 -0.44
C PHE A 40 -13.59 -7.58 -0.84
N THR A 41 -14.54 -7.20 -1.69
CA THR A 41 -15.54 -8.13 -2.23
C THR A 41 -14.88 -9.29 -2.97
N LYS A 42 -13.94 -9.01 -3.89
CA LYS A 42 -13.20 -10.05 -4.61
C LYS A 42 -12.42 -10.98 -3.67
N MET A 43 -11.76 -10.40 -2.66
CA MET A 43 -11.05 -11.18 -1.64
C MET A 43 -12.00 -12.14 -0.92
N TYR A 44 -13.13 -11.65 -0.44
CA TYR A 44 -14.07 -12.48 0.30
C TYR A 44 -14.82 -13.50 -0.56
N GLU A 45 -15.13 -13.17 -1.80
CA GLU A 45 -15.69 -14.13 -2.75
C GLU A 45 -14.73 -15.30 -2.98
N TYR A 46 -13.45 -15.01 -3.17
CA TYR A 46 -12.40 -16.03 -3.30
C TYR A 46 -12.30 -16.88 -2.02
N LEU A 47 -12.21 -16.25 -0.85
CA LEU A 47 -12.13 -16.98 0.43
C LEU A 47 -13.36 -17.83 0.72
N LYS A 48 -14.55 -17.32 0.42
CA LYS A 48 -15.82 -18.09 0.51
C LYS A 48 -15.83 -19.28 -0.43
N TYR A 49 -15.37 -19.10 -1.66
CA TYR A 49 -15.27 -20.20 -2.63
C TYR A 49 -14.31 -21.30 -2.14
N GLU A 50 -13.13 -20.94 -1.67
CA GLU A 50 -12.15 -21.90 -1.17
C GLU A 50 -12.61 -22.59 0.12
N SER A 51 -13.31 -21.90 1.00
CA SER A 51 -13.85 -22.49 2.23
C SER A 51 -14.96 -23.51 2.01
N LYS A 52 -15.63 -23.49 0.86
CA LYS A 52 -16.59 -24.55 0.46
C LYS A 52 -15.89 -25.82 0.01
N LYS A 53 -14.70 -25.70 -0.59
CA LYS A 53 -13.94 -26.86 -1.09
C LYS A 53 -13.28 -27.66 0.01
N THR A 54 -12.85 -26.98 1.07
CA THR A 54 -12.07 -27.60 2.13
C THR A 54 -12.61 -27.19 3.50
N ARG A 55 -13.05 -28.16 4.28
CA ARG A 55 -13.36 -27.94 5.70
C ARG A 55 -12.06 -27.84 6.47
N ASN A 56 -11.92 -26.86 7.36
CA ASN A 56 -10.74 -26.54 8.17
C ASN A 56 -9.61 -25.86 7.37
N GLY A 57 -9.55 -24.58 7.48
CA GLY A 57 -8.52 -23.76 6.88
C GLY A 57 -8.08 -22.60 7.78
N LEU A 58 -7.04 -21.93 7.33
CA LEU A 58 -6.53 -20.70 7.92
C LEU A 58 -6.43 -19.63 6.85
N VAL A 59 -7.00 -18.49 7.13
CA VAL A 59 -6.76 -17.25 6.35
C VAL A 59 -5.85 -16.35 7.15
N ILE A 60 -4.79 -15.87 6.52
CA ILE A 60 -3.91 -14.82 7.06
C ILE A 60 -4.09 -13.60 6.17
N ILE A 61 -4.57 -12.50 6.73
CA ILE A 61 -4.70 -11.22 6.04
C ILE A 61 -3.64 -10.28 6.61
N SER A 62 -2.88 -9.62 5.75
CA SER A 62 -1.83 -8.70 6.19
C SER A 62 -1.82 -7.40 5.40
N ASP A 63 -1.50 -6.31 6.11
CA ASP A 63 -1.31 -4.98 5.55
C ASP A 63 -2.54 -4.47 4.75
N LEU A 64 -3.72 -4.77 5.25
CA LEU A 64 -5.00 -4.34 4.68
C LEU A 64 -5.88 -3.75 5.78
N GLY A 65 -5.93 -2.43 5.86
CA GLY A 65 -6.75 -1.71 6.83
C GLY A 65 -8.25 -1.78 6.50
N VAL A 66 -9.07 -1.86 7.54
CA VAL A 66 -10.53 -1.84 7.43
C VAL A 66 -11.03 -0.42 7.68
N ASN A 67 -11.71 0.18 6.71
CA ASN A 67 -12.40 1.46 6.81
C ASN A 67 -13.92 1.26 6.99
N ASP A 68 -14.66 2.36 7.20
CA ASP A 68 -16.10 2.30 7.46
C ASP A 68 -16.91 1.62 6.35
N GLU A 69 -16.49 1.77 5.08
CA GLU A 69 -17.20 1.24 3.92
C GLU A 69 -17.18 -0.29 3.82
N VAL A 70 -16.16 -0.94 4.42
CA VAL A 70 -15.96 -2.39 4.32
C VAL A 70 -16.19 -3.15 5.63
N ILE A 71 -16.58 -2.46 6.73
CA ILE A 71 -16.76 -3.10 8.05
C ILE A 71 -17.77 -4.25 7.99
N ASP A 72 -18.96 -4.00 7.48
CA ASP A 72 -20.03 -5.00 7.51
C ASP A 72 -19.72 -6.16 6.55
N LEU A 73 -19.19 -5.87 5.36
CA LEU A 73 -18.68 -6.89 4.44
C LEU A 73 -17.62 -7.77 5.10
N THR A 74 -16.69 -7.16 5.85
CA THR A 74 -15.62 -7.86 6.58
C THR A 74 -16.20 -8.79 7.64
N LYS A 75 -17.12 -8.31 8.46
CA LYS A 75 -17.78 -9.10 9.51
C LYS A 75 -18.48 -10.32 8.93
N ASP A 76 -19.38 -10.10 7.96
CA ASP A 76 -20.16 -11.16 7.33
C ASP A 76 -19.25 -12.24 6.72
N SER A 77 -18.13 -11.82 6.16
CA SER A 77 -17.17 -12.74 5.54
C SER A 77 -16.39 -13.56 6.56
N ILE A 78 -15.94 -12.94 7.66
CA ILE A 78 -15.26 -13.67 8.75
C ILE A 78 -16.24 -14.63 9.43
N GLU A 79 -17.47 -14.22 9.70
CA GLU A 79 -18.51 -15.10 10.26
C GLU A 79 -18.78 -16.31 9.36
N TYR A 80 -18.84 -16.08 8.05
CA TYR A 80 -19.00 -17.16 7.07
C TYR A 80 -17.83 -18.15 7.12
N LEU A 81 -16.59 -17.66 7.18
CA LEU A 81 -15.39 -18.50 7.28
C LEU A 81 -15.41 -19.34 8.57
N ILE A 82 -15.75 -18.73 9.71
CA ILE A 82 -15.84 -19.42 11.01
C ILE A 82 -16.90 -20.54 10.97
N LYS A 83 -18.09 -20.27 10.40
CA LYS A 83 -19.14 -21.29 10.21
C LYS A 83 -18.66 -22.49 9.39
N ASN A 84 -17.71 -22.26 8.47
CA ASN A 84 -17.06 -23.30 7.68
C ASN A 84 -15.79 -23.88 8.35
N ARG A 85 -15.57 -23.61 9.64
CA ARG A 85 -14.42 -24.08 10.44
C ARG A 85 -13.08 -23.54 9.96
N TRP A 86 -13.06 -22.35 9.36
CA TRP A 86 -11.84 -21.63 9.03
C TRP A 86 -11.50 -20.64 10.15
N SER A 87 -10.21 -20.49 10.44
CA SER A 87 -9.68 -19.48 11.34
C SER A 87 -9.17 -18.29 10.54
N VAL A 88 -9.23 -17.09 11.13
CA VAL A 88 -8.70 -15.86 10.53
C VAL A 88 -7.67 -15.24 11.45
N ILE A 89 -6.50 -14.96 10.92
CA ILE A 89 -5.48 -14.13 11.54
C ILE A 89 -5.37 -12.85 10.69
N TRP A 90 -5.51 -11.69 11.33
CA TRP A 90 -5.36 -10.41 10.66
C TRP A 90 -4.22 -9.63 11.29
N VAL A 91 -3.25 -9.20 10.48
CA VAL A 91 -2.07 -8.45 10.93
C VAL A 91 -2.05 -7.12 10.21
N ASP A 92 -2.20 -6.02 10.95
CA ASP A 92 -2.25 -4.70 10.34
C ASP A 92 -1.77 -3.59 11.27
N HIS A 93 -1.35 -2.47 10.69
CA HIS A 93 -0.86 -1.30 11.39
C HIS A 93 -1.59 0.00 11.02
N HIS A 94 -2.50 -0.05 10.05
CA HIS A 94 -3.29 1.11 9.64
C HIS A 94 -4.28 1.55 10.73
N PRO A 95 -4.68 2.83 10.78
CA PRO A 95 -5.73 3.28 11.68
C PRO A 95 -7.09 2.70 11.26
N TRP A 96 -7.72 1.91 12.14
CA TRP A 96 -9.05 1.35 11.93
C TRP A 96 -10.09 2.09 12.76
N PRO A 97 -11.34 2.24 12.27
CA PRO A 97 -12.46 2.69 13.07
C PRO A 97 -12.64 1.81 14.32
N ARG A 98 -12.94 2.43 15.47
CA ARG A 98 -13.15 1.71 16.73
C ARG A 98 -14.20 0.58 16.61
N LYS A 99 -15.26 0.79 15.81
CA LYS A 99 -16.29 -0.21 15.52
C LYS A 99 -15.71 -1.46 14.85
N ALA A 100 -14.81 -1.27 13.87
CA ALA A 100 -14.12 -2.37 13.19
C ALA A 100 -13.25 -3.17 14.15
N LEU A 101 -12.39 -2.48 14.93
CA LEU A 101 -11.52 -3.12 15.93
C LEU A 101 -12.31 -3.97 16.92
N THR A 102 -13.39 -3.42 17.49
CA THR A 102 -14.22 -4.09 18.48
C THR A 102 -14.90 -5.34 17.90
N SER A 103 -15.39 -5.27 16.68
CA SER A 103 -16.10 -6.36 16.02
C SER A 103 -15.14 -7.49 15.58
N ILE A 104 -14.05 -7.13 14.91
CA ILE A 104 -13.13 -8.10 14.32
C ILE A 104 -12.32 -8.83 15.38
N ARG A 105 -11.91 -8.17 16.49
CA ARG A 105 -11.23 -8.82 17.63
C ARG A 105 -12.02 -9.97 18.27
N LYS A 106 -13.35 -9.95 18.16
CA LYS A 106 -14.20 -11.03 18.69
C LYS A 106 -14.23 -12.27 17.80
N MET A 107 -13.87 -12.11 16.54
CA MET A 107 -14.03 -13.15 15.51
C MET A 107 -12.71 -13.65 14.94
N ALA A 108 -11.69 -12.80 14.90
CA ALA A 108 -10.39 -13.10 14.32
C ALA A 108 -9.26 -12.88 15.34
N ASN A 109 -8.16 -13.60 15.15
CA ASN A 109 -6.91 -13.32 15.88
C ASN A 109 -6.27 -12.06 15.27
N LEU A 110 -6.58 -10.90 15.84
CA LEU A 110 -6.12 -9.61 15.36
C LEU A 110 -4.78 -9.22 16.03
N VAL A 111 -3.73 -9.12 15.23
CA VAL A 111 -2.42 -8.56 15.59
C VAL A 111 -2.36 -7.15 15.04
N TYR A 112 -2.48 -6.17 15.90
CA TYR A 112 -2.73 -4.80 15.49
C TYR A 112 -1.93 -3.78 16.31
N ASP A 113 -1.26 -2.87 15.61
CA ASP A 113 -0.50 -1.77 16.22
C ASP A 113 -0.55 -0.52 15.33
N SER A 114 -1.44 0.39 15.61
CA SER A 114 -1.58 1.66 14.88
C SER A 114 -0.77 2.81 15.48
N SER A 115 0.25 2.52 16.29
CA SER A 115 1.09 3.55 16.91
C SER A 115 1.97 4.33 15.92
N GLY A 116 2.08 3.86 14.67
CA GLY A 116 3.01 4.41 13.67
C GLY A 116 4.47 4.01 13.89
N ASN A 117 4.73 3.04 14.78
CA ASN A 117 6.10 2.58 15.11
C ASN A 117 6.46 1.22 14.50
N LYS A 118 5.51 0.53 13.90
CA LYS A 118 5.71 -0.78 13.28
C LYS A 118 4.86 -0.93 12.05
N CYS A 119 5.41 -1.55 11.03
CA CYS A 119 4.70 -1.98 9.85
C CYS A 119 4.16 -3.42 10.00
N ALA A 120 3.31 -3.87 9.08
CA ALA A 120 2.69 -5.19 9.14
C ALA A 120 3.74 -6.32 9.07
N THR A 121 4.80 -6.17 8.29
CA THR A 121 5.90 -7.15 8.20
C THR A 121 6.60 -7.35 9.54
N GLU A 122 6.85 -6.29 10.32
CA GLU A 122 7.45 -6.40 11.66
C GLU A 122 6.51 -7.12 12.65
N LEU A 123 5.21 -6.88 12.54
CA LEU A 123 4.20 -7.59 13.33
C LEU A 123 4.14 -9.07 12.96
N MET A 124 4.21 -9.40 11.66
CA MET A 124 4.30 -10.78 11.13
C MET A 124 5.57 -11.48 11.61
N TYR A 125 6.74 -10.80 11.51
CA TYR A 125 7.99 -11.32 12.04
C TYR A 125 7.88 -11.71 13.52
N LYS A 126 7.38 -10.80 14.36
CA LYS A 126 7.20 -11.06 15.80
C LYS A 126 6.26 -12.21 16.10
N LYS A 127 5.18 -12.33 15.32
CA LYS A 127 4.17 -13.37 15.53
C LYS A 127 4.62 -14.75 15.07
N PHE A 128 5.24 -14.86 13.90
CA PHE A 128 5.45 -16.14 13.25
C PHE A 128 6.90 -16.58 13.17
N MET A 129 7.84 -15.65 13.05
CA MET A 129 9.22 -15.94 12.69
C MET A 129 10.25 -15.24 13.61
N TYR A 130 9.87 -15.01 14.88
CA TYR A 130 10.75 -14.36 15.85
C TYR A 130 12.14 -15.04 15.91
N LYS A 131 13.22 -14.25 15.91
CA LYS A 131 14.62 -14.67 15.82
C LYS A 131 15.07 -15.21 14.45
N ASN A 132 14.20 -15.27 13.43
CA ASN A 132 14.64 -15.58 12.07
C ASN A 132 15.27 -14.33 11.44
N LYS A 133 16.52 -14.41 11.04
CA LYS A 133 17.31 -13.28 10.51
C LYS A 133 16.78 -12.76 9.17
N ILE A 134 16.25 -13.63 8.30
CA ILE A 134 15.67 -13.25 7.02
C ILE A 134 14.38 -12.46 7.26
N ALA A 135 13.48 -12.98 8.09
CA ALA A 135 12.23 -12.31 8.42
C ALA A 135 12.47 -10.96 9.13
N GLU A 136 13.50 -10.86 9.97
CA GLU A 136 13.93 -9.61 10.58
C GLU A 136 14.40 -8.59 9.53
N GLN A 137 15.23 -9.02 8.58
CA GLN A 137 15.69 -8.16 7.47
C GLN A 137 14.53 -7.69 6.60
N LEU A 138 13.56 -8.56 6.31
CA LEU A 138 12.34 -8.17 5.58
C LEU A 138 11.55 -7.10 6.35
N GLY A 139 11.41 -7.26 7.68
CA GLY A 139 10.76 -6.28 8.55
C GLY A 139 11.45 -4.92 8.55
N LEU A 140 12.78 -4.88 8.65
CA LEU A 140 13.54 -3.63 8.60
C LEU A 140 13.42 -2.91 7.25
N THR A 141 13.45 -3.67 6.15
CA THR A 141 13.28 -3.10 4.80
C THR A 141 11.87 -2.56 4.59
N ALA A 142 10.85 -3.31 5.03
CA ALA A 142 9.47 -2.86 4.96
C ALA A 142 9.24 -1.59 5.79
N HIS A 143 9.75 -1.55 7.02
CA HIS A 143 9.71 -0.37 7.89
C HIS A 143 10.32 0.87 7.23
N SER A 144 11.54 0.73 6.69
CA SER A 144 12.21 1.84 5.99
C SER A 144 11.37 2.36 4.82
N SER A 145 10.76 1.46 4.07
CA SER A 145 9.94 1.80 2.90
C SER A 145 8.62 2.46 3.29
N ASP A 146 7.94 1.95 4.31
CA ASP A 146 6.61 2.40 4.72
C ASP A 146 6.64 3.76 5.43
N PHE A 147 7.58 3.92 6.36
CA PHE A 147 7.77 5.18 7.12
C PHE A 147 8.72 6.16 6.44
N MET A 148 9.29 5.81 5.28
CA MET A 148 10.23 6.63 4.53
C MET A 148 11.43 7.08 5.37
N THR A 149 11.90 6.20 6.27
CA THR A 149 13.00 6.46 7.21
C THR A 149 14.25 5.68 6.78
N ASN A 150 15.41 6.34 6.80
CA ASN A 150 16.72 5.70 6.53
C ASN A 150 16.73 4.82 5.26
N ILE A 151 16.07 5.26 4.20
CA ILE A 151 15.93 4.50 2.95
C ILE A 151 17.31 4.23 2.35
N LYS A 152 17.66 2.96 2.28
CA LYS A 152 18.85 2.49 1.58
C LYS A 152 18.53 2.30 0.09
N ASN A 153 19.57 2.31 -0.76
CA ASN A 153 19.41 2.06 -2.20
C ASN A 153 18.66 0.75 -2.50
N TYR A 154 18.82 -0.27 -1.66
CA TYR A 154 18.10 -1.53 -1.80
C TYR A 154 16.60 -1.36 -1.57
N ASP A 155 16.19 -0.67 -0.51
CA ASP A 155 14.78 -0.49 -0.12
C ASP A 155 14.00 0.26 -1.23
N SER A 156 14.60 1.30 -1.79
CA SER A 156 14.01 2.03 -2.91
C SER A 156 13.89 1.17 -4.18
N ARG A 157 14.92 0.36 -4.51
CA ARG A 157 14.89 -0.53 -5.68
C ARG A 157 13.79 -1.57 -5.57
N VAL A 158 13.58 -2.17 -4.39
CA VAL A 158 12.50 -3.14 -4.18
C VAL A 158 11.13 -2.47 -4.33
N SER A 159 10.95 -1.30 -3.75
CA SER A 159 9.70 -0.52 -3.90
C SER A 159 9.40 -0.18 -5.37
N GLU A 160 10.41 0.25 -6.12
CA GLU A 160 10.29 0.54 -7.55
C GLU A 160 10.02 -0.71 -8.38
N LEU A 161 10.63 -1.85 -8.04
CA LEU A 161 10.41 -3.13 -8.70
C LEU A 161 8.96 -3.61 -8.49
N ILE A 162 8.43 -3.55 -7.27
CA ILE A 162 7.03 -3.87 -6.96
C ILE A 162 6.10 -2.97 -7.76
N HIS A 163 6.39 -1.67 -7.80
CA HIS A 163 5.62 -0.72 -8.61
C HIS A 163 5.64 -1.08 -10.10
N SER A 164 6.81 -1.50 -10.61
CA SER A 164 6.93 -2.01 -11.99
C SER A 164 6.02 -3.22 -12.22
N TYR A 165 6.12 -4.22 -11.36
CA TYR A 165 5.36 -5.47 -11.50
C TYR A 165 3.85 -5.25 -11.52
N ARG A 166 3.33 -4.38 -10.66
CA ARG A 166 1.91 -4.04 -10.62
C ARG A 166 1.35 -3.40 -11.89
N ASN A 167 2.20 -2.81 -12.70
CA ASN A 167 1.81 -2.18 -13.96
C ASN A 167 1.91 -3.12 -15.18
N ASN A 168 2.29 -4.38 -14.97
CA ASN A 168 2.40 -5.39 -16.01
C ASN A 168 1.16 -6.31 -16.06
N SER A 169 0.93 -6.94 -17.20
CA SER A 169 -0.15 -7.91 -17.39
C SER A 169 0.01 -9.19 -16.55
N ASP A 170 1.25 -9.54 -16.20
CA ASP A 170 1.66 -10.68 -15.38
C ASP A 170 1.92 -10.32 -13.90
N ALA A 171 1.31 -9.22 -13.43
CA ALA A 171 1.53 -8.67 -12.09
C ALA A 171 1.42 -9.73 -10.99
N LYS A 172 0.33 -10.52 -11.00
CA LYS A 172 0.10 -11.55 -9.98
C LYS A 172 1.25 -12.57 -9.93
N GLU A 173 1.68 -13.07 -11.08
CA GLU A 173 2.77 -14.04 -11.16
C GLU A 173 4.07 -13.44 -10.64
N LYS A 174 4.44 -12.25 -11.08
CA LYS A 174 5.66 -11.56 -10.65
C LYS A 174 5.68 -11.26 -9.16
N LEU A 175 4.58 -10.79 -8.59
CA LEU A 175 4.48 -10.54 -7.15
C LEU A 175 4.54 -11.85 -6.36
N THR A 176 3.89 -12.91 -6.82
CA THR A 176 3.97 -14.25 -6.19
C THR A 176 5.41 -14.78 -6.21
N ASN A 177 6.10 -14.66 -7.36
CA ASN A 177 7.51 -15.05 -7.46
C ASN A 177 8.41 -14.22 -6.54
N LEU A 178 8.14 -12.93 -6.36
CA LEU A 178 8.88 -12.09 -5.41
C LEU A 178 8.67 -12.55 -3.97
N VAL A 179 7.44 -12.89 -3.58
CA VAL A 179 7.14 -13.46 -2.25
C VAL A 179 7.87 -14.79 -2.04
N LEU A 180 7.84 -15.71 -3.02
CA LEU A 180 8.55 -17.00 -2.96
C LEU A 180 10.05 -16.80 -2.80
N LYS A 181 10.67 -15.93 -3.59
CA LYS A 181 12.10 -15.61 -3.50
C LYS A 181 12.44 -15.04 -2.12
N SER A 182 11.71 -14.03 -1.67
CA SER A 182 11.96 -13.36 -0.39
C SER A 182 11.76 -14.31 0.80
N SER A 183 10.74 -15.18 0.76
CA SER A 183 10.52 -16.20 1.81
C SER A 183 11.64 -17.24 1.87
N SER A 184 12.33 -17.48 0.76
CA SER A 184 13.52 -18.36 0.67
C SER A 184 14.84 -17.64 0.99
N GLY A 185 14.80 -16.35 1.34
CA GLY A 185 15.98 -15.55 1.64
C GLY A 185 16.67 -14.93 0.41
N ILE A 186 16.09 -15.05 -0.78
CA ILE A 186 16.60 -14.41 -1.99
C ILE A 186 16.01 -12.99 -2.04
N LEU A 187 16.77 -12.03 -1.56
CA LEU A 187 16.30 -10.62 -1.49
C LEU A 187 16.51 -9.88 -2.81
N TRP A 188 17.52 -10.27 -3.59
CA TRP A 188 17.80 -9.70 -4.90
C TRP A 188 18.57 -10.70 -5.76
N ASP A 189 18.15 -10.89 -7.02
CA ASP A 189 18.81 -11.78 -7.98
C ASP A 189 18.97 -11.16 -9.37
N ALA A 190 19.51 -11.94 -10.32
CA ALA A 190 19.76 -11.49 -11.67
C ALA A 190 18.47 -11.17 -12.46
N ASP A 191 17.36 -11.88 -12.19
CA ASP A 191 16.08 -11.63 -12.85
C ASP A 191 15.48 -10.32 -12.35
N MET A 192 15.47 -10.11 -11.03
CA MET A 192 15.04 -8.85 -10.42
C MET A 192 15.89 -7.68 -10.92
N GLN A 193 17.21 -7.85 -11.02
CA GLN A 193 18.11 -6.82 -11.56
C GLN A 193 17.80 -6.50 -13.02
N ARG A 194 17.53 -7.50 -13.86
CA ARG A 194 17.17 -7.32 -15.26
C ARG A 194 15.85 -6.56 -15.40
N ASP A 195 14.82 -6.95 -14.66
CA ASP A 195 13.51 -6.32 -14.69
C ASP A 195 13.59 -4.87 -14.18
N TYR A 196 14.33 -4.66 -13.09
CA TYR A 196 14.60 -3.33 -12.54
C TYR A 196 15.30 -2.42 -13.56
N THR A 197 16.32 -2.93 -14.24
CA THR A 197 17.06 -2.15 -15.26
C THR A 197 16.16 -1.72 -16.43
N LYS A 198 15.24 -2.58 -16.86
CA LYS A 198 14.23 -2.21 -17.87
C LYS A 198 13.28 -1.15 -17.36
N PHE A 199 12.80 -1.32 -16.13
CA PHE A 199 11.89 -0.37 -15.49
C PHE A 199 12.50 1.02 -15.34
N ILE A 200 13.73 1.13 -14.83
CA ILE A 200 14.38 2.44 -14.61
C ILE A 200 14.48 3.25 -15.90
N LYS A 201 14.80 2.64 -17.02
CA LYS A 201 14.85 3.34 -18.31
C LYS A 201 13.52 3.99 -18.68
N ILE A 202 12.41 3.28 -18.48
CA ILE A 202 11.06 3.79 -18.78
C ILE A 202 10.67 4.84 -17.72
N SER A 203 10.93 4.56 -16.46
CA SER A 203 10.62 5.43 -15.32
C SER A 203 11.29 6.80 -15.48
N GLU A 204 12.57 6.86 -15.83
CA GLU A 204 13.30 8.11 -16.04
C GLU A 204 12.70 8.97 -17.18
N ILE A 205 12.32 8.34 -18.29
CA ILE A 205 11.62 9.05 -19.38
C ILE A 205 10.30 9.63 -18.87
N GLN A 206 9.53 8.85 -18.11
CA GLN A 206 8.23 9.26 -17.60
C GLN A 206 8.34 10.29 -16.47
N LYS A 207 9.37 10.21 -15.61
CA LYS A 207 9.67 11.25 -14.62
C LYS A 207 9.96 12.59 -15.29
N ARG A 208 10.82 12.61 -16.32
CA ARG A 208 11.10 13.84 -17.09
C ARG A 208 9.85 14.41 -17.74
N ALA A 209 8.98 13.56 -18.28
CA ALA A 209 7.71 13.99 -18.84
C ALA A 209 6.77 14.56 -17.75
N SER A 210 6.75 13.95 -16.57
CA SER A 210 5.98 14.42 -15.42
C SER A 210 6.49 15.78 -14.91
N LEU A 211 7.80 15.98 -14.83
CA LEU A 211 8.41 17.27 -14.43
C LEU A 211 8.02 18.43 -15.35
N LYS A 212 7.76 18.18 -16.64
CA LYS A 212 7.25 19.22 -17.56
C LYS A 212 5.86 19.72 -17.19
N THR A 213 5.13 18.99 -16.38
CA THR A 213 3.78 19.37 -15.90
C THR A 213 3.80 20.04 -14.53
N LEU A 214 4.96 20.14 -13.90
CA LEU A 214 5.11 20.69 -12.55
C LEU A 214 4.57 22.12 -12.47
N ALA A 215 3.57 22.33 -11.62
CA ALA A 215 3.05 23.63 -11.26
C ALA A 215 3.17 23.83 -9.75
N ILE A 216 3.99 24.81 -9.33
CA ILE A 216 4.13 25.18 -7.93
C ILE A 216 3.27 26.41 -7.66
N LYS A 217 2.39 26.33 -6.66
CA LYS A 217 1.55 27.45 -6.24
C LYS A 217 1.71 27.69 -4.75
N LYS A 218 1.76 28.97 -4.37
CA LYS A 218 1.69 29.36 -2.97
C LYS A 218 0.24 29.37 -2.51
N ILE A 219 -0.07 28.57 -1.50
CA ILE A 219 -1.40 28.52 -0.86
C ILE A 219 -1.20 28.85 0.61
N ARG A 220 -1.67 30.04 1.02
CA ARG A 220 -1.34 30.63 2.32
C ARG A 220 0.19 30.71 2.51
N LEU A 221 0.73 30.00 3.49
CA LEU A 221 2.18 29.99 3.79
C LEU A 221 2.96 28.87 3.08
N PHE A 222 2.27 27.96 2.36
CA PHE A 222 2.85 26.73 1.84
C PHE A 222 3.04 26.76 0.32
N ASN A 223 4.15 26.21 -0.14
CA ASN A 223 4.40 25.95 -1.54
C ASN A 223 3.88 24.54 -1.88
N VAL A 224 2.86 24.49 -2.73
CA VAL A 224 2.20 23.23 -3.12
C VAL A 224 2.53 22.91 -4.57
N ALA A 225 3.10 21.73 -4.79
CA ALA A 225 3.36 21.21 -6.13
C ALA A 225 2.17 20.37 -6.63
N PHE A 226 1.81 20.59 -7.88
CA PHE A 226 0.82 19.80 -8.61
C PHE A 226 1.49 19.21 -9.84
N VAL A 227 1.45 17.87 -9.97
CA VAL A 227 2.16 17.17 -11.05
C VAL A 227 1.29 16.06 -11.62
N PHE A 228 1.20 16.01 -12.96
CA PHE A 228 0.64 14.84 -13.63
C PHE A 228 1.70 13.75 -13.72
N THR A 229 1.36 12.51 -13.33
CA THR A 229 2.29 11.38 -13.32
C THR A 229 1.88 10.29 -14.29
N TYR A 230 2.88 9.66 -14.88
CA TYR A 230 2.73 8.50 -15.77
C TYR A 230 2.83 7.18 -14.98
N PRO A 231 2.36 6.03 -15.56
CA PRO A 231 2.23 4.77 -14.83
C PRO A 231 3.49 4.24 -14.16
N TYR A 232 4.66 4.46 -14.75
CA TYR A 232 5.94 3.96 -14.21
C TYR A 232 6.66 4.99 -13.32
N VAL A 233 5.98 6.04 -12.90
CA VAL A 233 6.47 6.98 -11.87
C VAL A 233 5.97 6.55 -10.50
N GLN A 234 6.87 6.06 -9.66
CA GLN A 234 6.55 5.71 -8.29
C GLN A 234 6.39 6.99 -7.46
N THR A 235 5.14 7.32 -7.10
CA THR A 235 4.77 8.65 -6.59
C THR A 235 5.42 9.03 -5.27
N SER A 236 5.69 8.05 -4.38
CA SER A 236 6.32 8.34 -3.08
C SER A 236 7.77 8.78 -3.24
N LEU A 237 8.56 8.03 -4.02
CA LEU A 237 9.96 8.39 -4.30
C LEU A 237 10.08 9.66 -5.14
N PHE A 238 9.17 9.83 -6.10
CA PHE A 238 9.16 11.04 -6.93
C PHE A 238 8.81 12.29 -6.11
N ALA A 239 7.91 12.19 -5.13
CA ALA A 239 7.63 13.29 -4.21
C ALA A 239 8.87 13.69 -3.39
N GLN A 240 9.66 12.72 -2.93
CA GLN A 240 10.91 13.02 -2.23
C GLN A 240 11.94 13.70 -3.13
N GLU A 241 12.05 13.25 -4.38
CA GLU A 241 12.89 13.89 -5.38
C GLU A 241 12.45 15.35 -5.61
N LEU A 242 11.13 15.61 -5.68
CA LEU A 242 10.59 16.95 -5.77
C LEU A 242 10.95 17.82 -4.53
N PHE A 243 10.82 17.27 -3.33
CA PHE A 243 11.16 17.95 -2.09
C PHE A 243 12.66 18.28 -2.00
N SER A 244 13.52 17.41 -2.49
CA SER A 244 14.97 17.61 -2.50
C SER A 244 15.43 18.65 -3.52
N ASN A 245 14.74 18.77 -4.66
CA ASN A 245 15.15 19.64 -5.76
C ASN A 245 14.41 20.98 -5.79
N PHE A 246 13.27 21.09 -5.12
CA PHE A 246 12.42 22.27 -5.13
C PHE A 246 11.99 22.66 -3.72
N LYS A 247 11.80 23.94 -3.47
CA LYS A 247 11.28 24.44 -2.19
C LYS A 247 9.76 24.22 -2.11
N ILE A 248 9.36 22.99 -1.74
CA ILE A 248 7.97 22.51 -1.71
C ILE A 248 7.63 21.95 -0.33
N ASP A 249 6.47 22.29 0.20
CA ASP A 249 5.94 21.81 1.49
C ASP A 249 4.97 20.64 1.32
N LEU A 250 4.26 20.59 0.18
CA LEU A 250 3.25 19.59 -0.15
C LEU A 250 3.33 19.24 -1.63
N ALA A 251 3.29 17.93 -1.95
CA ALA A 251 3.20 17.45 -3.33
C ALA A 251 1.88 16.68 -3.54
N MET A 252 1.13 17.09 -4.55
CA MET A 252 -0.09 16.44 -5.04
C MET A 252 0.15 15.90 -6.45
N LEU A 253 0.30 14.59 -6.54
CA LEU A 253 0.61 13.89 -7.78
C LEU A 253 -0.63 13.15 -8.27
N PHE A 254 -1.05 13.37 -9.51
CA PHE A 254 -2.24 12.72 -10.04
C PHE A 254 -1.97 12.07 -11.40
N ASN A 255 -2.77 11.07 -11.75
CA ASN A 255 -2.57 10.28 -12.96
C ASN A 255 -3.82 10.25 -13.85
N ARG A 256 -3.69 9.61 -15.02
CA ARG A 256 -4.78 9.48 -16.01
C ARG A 256 -6.03 8.77 -15.46
N LYS A 257 -5.87 7.92 -14.43
CA LYS A 257 -6.99 7.24 -13.76
C LYS A 257 -7.63 8.12 -12.67
N ARG A 258 -7.29 9.40 -12.61
CA ARG A 258 -7.75 10.40 -11.64
C ARG A 258 -7.32 10.11 -10.18
N LYS A 259 -6.46 9.13 -9.95
CA LYS A 259 -5.90 8.88 -8.63
C LYS A 259 -4.96 10.00 -8.25
N VAL A 260 -5.05 10.47 -7.01
CA VAL A 260 -4.17 11.48 -6.41
C VAL A 260 -3.35 10.83 -5.30
N SER A 261 -2.04 11.08 -5.30
CA SER A 261 -1.16 10.81 -4.17
C SER A 261 -0.75 12.12 -3.54
N ILE A 262 -0.86 12.22 -2.23
CA ILE A 262 -0.54 13.42 -1.43
C ILE A 262 0.62 13.07 -0.52
N ARG A 263 1.67 13.89 -0.53
CA ARG A 263 2.86 13.74 0.32
C ARG A 263 3.26 15.08 0.89
N ARG A 264 3.68 15.12 2.15
CA ARG A 264 4.14 16.35 2.81
C ARG A 264 5.63 16.31 3.15
N ASN A 265 6.24 17.49 3.19
CA ASN A 265 7.60 17.73 3.66
C ASN A 265 7.62 18.58 4.94
N THR A 266 6.47 18.74 5.59
CA THR A 266 6.30 19.48 6.85
C THR A 266 5.18 18.85 7.66
N ASP A 267 5.30 18.84 8.97
CA ASP A 267 4.27 18.35 9.91
C ASP A 267 3.09 19.31 10.11
N LYS A 268 3.21 20.54 9.60
CA LYS A 268 2.17 21.59 9.69
C LYS A 268 0.98 21.36 8.74
N ILE A 269 1.03 20.36 7.87
CA ILE A 269 -0.02 20.01 6.91
C ILE A 269 -0.44 18.55 7.13
N SER A 270 -1.74 18.29 7.21
CA SER A 270 -2.30 16.94 7.25
C SER A 270 -2.69 16.48 5.84
N CYS A 271 -2.02 15.44 5.33
CA CYS A 271 -2.41 14.83 4.06
C CYS A 271 -3.78 14.14 4.15
N SER A 272 -4.09 13.49 5.28
CA SER A 272 -5.39 12.84 5.51
C SER A 272 -6.54 13.85 5.51
N LYS A 273 -6.37 15.01 6.14
CA LYS A 273 -7.36 16.09 6.10
C LYS A 273 -7.58 16.61 4.68
N ILE A 274 -6.54 16.75 3.87
CA ILE A 274 -6.69 17.15 2.45
C ILE A 274 -7.42 16.06 1.66
N ALA A 275 -7.03 14.79 1.86
CA ALA A 275 -7.64 13.65 1.16
C ALA A 275 -9.13 13.54 1.43
N SER A 276 -9.63 13.87 2.64
CA SER A 276 -11.06 13.81 2.98
C SER A 276 -11.95 14.72 2.12
N TYR A 277 -11.37 15.69 1.41
CA TYR A 277 -12.07 16.53 0.44
C TYR A 277 -12.03 16.01 -1.00
N LEU A 278 -11.41 14.84 -1.24
CA LEU A 278 -11.39 14.14 -2.53
C LEU A 278 -12.36 12.96 -2.50
N ILE A 279 -12.71 12.41 -3.66
CA ILE A 279 -13.49 11.16 -3.76
C ILE A 279 -12.63 10.01 -3.23
N GLU A 280 -13.21 9.10 -2.44
CA GLU A 280 -12.50 7.94 -1.88
C GLU A 280 -11.20 8.34 -1.16
N GLY A 281 -11.21 9.52 -0.53
CA GLY A 281 -10.01 10.08 0.10
C GLY A 281 -9.72 9.50 1.47
N GLY A 282 -8.43 9.19 1.74
CA GLY A 282 -7.99 8.67 3.03
C GLY A 282 -6.49 8.42 3.06
N GLY A 283 -6.00 7.95 4.22
CA GLY A 283 -4.59 7.63 4.47
C GLY A 283 -4.06 8.28 5.74
N HIS A 284 -2.74 8.32 5.83
CA HIS A 284 -2.02 8.84 6.98
C HIS A 284 -1.82 10.36 6.92
N GLU A 285 -1.46 10.96 8.07
CA GLU A 285 -1.14 12.38 8.19
C GLU A 285 -0.01 12.83 7.25
N TYR A 286 0.97 11.96 6.98
CA TYR A 286 2.13 12.24 6.15
C TYR A 286 1.98 11.79 4.69
N ALA A 287 1.06 10.85 4.42
CA ALA A 287 0.86 10.23 3.10
C ALA A 287 -0.59 9.78 2.93
N SER A 288 -1.27 10.33 1.96
CA SER A 288 -2.69 10.04 1.70
C SER A 288 -2.95 10.00 0.21
N GLY A 289 -4.16 9.61 -0.15
CA GLY A 289 -4.60 9.61 -1.53
C GLY A 289 -6.09 9.80 -1.66
N GLY A 290 -6.55 9.87 -2.90
CA GLY A 290 -7.94 10.00 -3.25
C GLY A 290 -8.13 9.99 -4.76
N ARG A 291 -9.29 10.43 -5.21
CA ARG A 291 -9.63 10.51 -6.63
C ARG A 291 -10.26 11.86 -6.98
N LEU A 292 -9.90 12.40 -8.15
CA LEU A 292 -10.48 13.62 -8.69
C LEU A 292 -11.87 13.36 -9.32
N LYS A 293 -12.73 14.36 -9.26
CA LYS A 293 -14.00 14.45 -10.03
C LYS A 293 -13.71 14.74 -11.49
N ASN A 294 -12.80 15.69 -11.72
CA ASN A 294 -12.46 16.17 -13.05
C ASN A 294 -11.70 15.13 -13.89
N ASP A 295 -11.90 15.18 -15.20
CA ASP A 295 -11.13 14.37 -16.15
C ASP A 295 -9.64 14.78 -16.11
N ALA A 296 -8.77 13.80 -15.98
CA ALA A 296 -7.32 14.01 -15.89
C ALA A 296 -6.70 14.65 -17.14
N ARG A 297 -7.41 14.67 -18.28
CA ARG A 297 -7.01 15.38 -19.50
C ARG A 297 -7.09 16.91 -19.33
N ASN A 298 -7.93 17.38 -18.44
CA ASN A 298 -8.03 18.80 -18.11
C ASN A 298 -7.13 19.13 -16.90
N PHE A 299 -5.83 19.30 -17.16
CA PHE A 299 -4.84 19.60 -16.13
C PHE A 299 -5.24 20.80 -15.26
N LYS A 300 -5.72 21.90 -15.87
CA LYS A 300 -6.08 23.11 -15.13
C LYS A 300 -7.23 22.86 -14.15
N ALA A 301 -8.28 22.13 -14.59
CA ALA A 301 -9.39 21.77 -13.72
C ALA A 301 -8.97 20.84 -12.57
N CYS A 302 -8.11 19.86 -12.85
CA CYS A 302 -7.55 18.98 -11.82
C CYS A 302 -6.74 19.76 -10.78
N VAL A 303 -5.87 20.67 -11.22
CA VAL A 303 -5.11 21.54 -10.31
C VAL A 303 -6.03 22.44 -9.48
N ALA A 304 -7.07 23.01 -10.07
CA ALA A 304 -8.04 23.82 -9.34
C ALA A 304 -8.80 23.01 -8.27
N GLU A 305 -9.23 21.80 -8.59
CA GLU A 305 -9.90 20.90 -7.64
C GLU A 305 -8.97 20.55 -6.45
N MET A 306 -7.74 20.14 -6.73
CA MET A 306 -6.75 19.85 -5.69
C MET A 306 -6.40 21.09 -4.85
N GLN A 307 -6.29 22.26 -5.46
CA GLN A 307 -6.07 23.52 -4.77
C GLN A 307 -7.20 23.85 -3.79
N GLN A 308 -8.45 23.64 -4.19
CA GLN A 308 -9.62 23.81 -3.30
C GLN A 308 -9.59 22.83 -2.12
N ALA A 309 -9.19 21.57 -2.33
CA ALA A 309 -9.04 20.60 -1.26
C ALA A 309 -7.98 21.06 -0.22
N VAL A 310 -6.85 21.61 -0.68
CA VAL A 310 -5.81 22.15 0.21
C VAL A 310 -6.33 23.36 0.99
N ILE A 311 -7.03 24.30 0.32
CA ILE A 311 -7.58 25.51 0.97
C ILE A 311 -8.53 25.09 2.09
N LYS A 312 -9.49 24.24 1.82
CA LYS A 312 -10.46 23.72 2.81
C LYS A 312 -9.80 22.99 3.99
N ALA A 313 -8.74 22.26 3.73
CA ALA A 313 -8.02 21.56 4.79
C ALA A 313 -7.23 22.51 5.72
N LEU A 314 -6.89 23.71 5.22
CA LEU A 314 -6.17 24.74 5.97
C LEU A 314 -7.11 25.76 6.65
N GLU A 315 -8.42 25.68 6.42
CA GLU A 315 -9.45 26.38 7.19
C GLU A 315 -9.72 25.70 8.52
#